data_a16c0369cd12e8244e89d412c40dfdd3
#
_entry.id   a16c0369cd12e8244e89d412c40dfdd3
#
_cell.length_a   1.000
_cell.length_b   1.000
_cell.length_c   1.000
_cell.angle_alpha   90.00
_cell.angle_beta   90.00
_cell.angle_gamma   90.00
#
_symmetry.space_group_name_H-M   'P 1'
#
loop_
_entity.id
_entity.type
_entity.pdbx_description
1 polymer ?
#
loop_
_entity_poly.entity_id
_entity_poly.type
_entity_poly.pdbx_seq_one_letter_code
_entity_poly.pdbx_strand_id
1 'polypeptide(L)'
;MATRSKKKNKYFKWAILIFLVVVVAAIYGGYEWWKNRRSRFVRYPAFGISIPENYLIHGIDVSKYQQNISWESVKEMKVRNVQLGFVFIKATEGIVNTDPQFKRNWKKSKQAGMIRGAYHFFLSTKDGREQAENFISMVDLEEGDLPPVVDIEQTYGVNSAILKKELKEWLDVIENYYNVKPIIYTSVSFYSRYLGKEFNSYPLWAAHYYQYDVPRIDRNWDFWQHSEEGRVNGILSKVDFNVFNGDSLQFRSILMAK
;
A
#
# COMPACT_ATOMS: atom_id res chain seq x y z
N MET A 1 63.11 -22.22 28.55
CA MET A 1 62.42 -21.83 27.30
C MET A 1 61.04 -22.50 27.14
N ALA A 2 60.22 -22.58 28.17
CA ALA A 2 58.92 -23.34 28.10
C ALA A 2 57.65 -22.51 28.40
N THR A 3 57.72 -21.19 28.57
CA THR A 3 56.55 -20.36 29.00
C THR A 3 55.82 -19.61 27.88
N ARG A 4 56.37 -19.55 26.66
CA ARG A 4 55.78 -18.78 25.53
C ARG A 4 54.69 -19.55 24.74
N SER A 5 54.68 -20.89 24.81
CA SER A 5 53.73 -21.76 24.09
C SER A 5 52.33 -21.81 24.75
N LYS A 6 52.25 -21.79 26.10
CA LYS A 6 50.97 -21.90 26.83
C LYS A 6 50.10 -20.64 26.72
N LYS A 7 50.68 -19.42 26.58
CA LYS A 7 49.93 -18.16 26.43
C LYS A 7 49.27 -18.06 25.05
N LYS A 8 49.93 -18.44 23.96
CA LYS A 8 49.36 -18.42 22.59
C LYS A 8 48.11 -19.32 22.47
N ASN A 9 48.11 -20.46 23.13
CA ASN A 9 46.99 -21.40 23.09
C ASN A 9 45.74 -20.90 23.85
N LYS A 10 45.93 -20.05 24.88
CA LYS A 10 44.84 -19.43 25.63
C LYS A 10 44.14 -18.36 24.78
N TYR A 11 44.87 -17.46 24.13
CA TYR A 11 44.29 -16.43 23.27
C TYR A 11 43.59 -17.02 22.06
N PHE A 12 44.10 -18.07 21.47
CA PHE A 12 43.50 -18.79 20.37
C PHE A 12 42.13 -19.40 20.77
N LYS A 13 42.05 -20.01 21.95
CA LYS A 13 40.75 -20.52 22.47
C LYS A 13 39.73 -19.42 22.71
N TRP A 14 40.15 -18.27 23.25
CA TRP A 14 39.29 -17.14 23.44
C TRP A 14 38.83 -16.54 22.10
N ALA A 15 39.72 -16.47 21.11
CA ALA A 15 39.35 -15.99 19.76
C ALA A 15 38.30 -16.90 19.10
N ILE A 16 38.44 -18.24 19.24
CA ILE A 16 37.42 -19.18 18.77
C ILE A 16 36.08 -18.98 19.51
N LEU A 17 36.12 -18.81 20.83
CA LEU A 17 34.89 -18.60 21.61
C LEU A 17 34.17 -17.32 21.19
N ILE A 18 34.90 -16.22 21.04
CA ILE A 18 34.37 -14.94 20.57
C ILE A 18 33.78 -15.10 19.16
N PHE A 19 34.48 -15.77 18.26
CA PHE A 19 33.98 -16.04 16.91
C PHE A 19 32.68 -16.83 16.94
N LEU A 20 32.58 -17.89 17.75
CA LEU A 20 31.34 -18.66 17.90
C LEU A 20 30.19 -17.83 18.45
N VAL A 21 30.43 -16.96 19.43
CA VAL A 21 29.42 -16.06 19.99
C VAL A 21 28.92 -15.08 18.92
N VAL A 22 29.81 -14.50 18.11
CA VAL A 22 29.42 -13.60 16.99
C VAL A 22 28.62 -14.34 15.94
N VAL A 23 29.00 -15.58 15.58
CA VAL A 23 28.24 -16.39 14.63
C VAL A 23 26.83 -16.70 15.15
N VAL A 24 26.72 -17.11 16.43
CA VAL A 24 25.41 -17.39 17.05
C VAL A 24 24.54 -16.12 17.09
N ALA A 25 25.12 -14.98 17.46
CA ALA A 25 24.42 -13.69 17.46
C ALA A 25 23.96 -13.28 16.05
N ALA A 26 24.79 -13.51 15.03
CA ALA A 26 24.43 -13.24 13.64
C ALA A 26 23.31 -14.17 13.13
N ILE A 27 23.37 -15.46 13.48
CA ILE A 27 22.32 -16.43 13.14
C ILE A 27 20.99 -16.06 13.84
N TYR A 28 21.06 -15.72 15.13
CA TYR A 28 19.87 -15.30 15.89
C TYR A 28 19.29 -14.00 15.34
N GLY A 29 20.13 -12.99 15.08
CA GLY A 29 19.69 -11.74 14.46
C GLY A 29 19.09 -11.95 13.06
N GLY A 30 19.68 -12.81 12.26
CA GLY A 30 19.15 -13.19 10.95
C GLY A 30 17.82 -13.95 11.05
N TYR A 31 17.67 -14.82 12.04
CA TYR A 31 16.42 -15.54 12.30
C TYR A 31 15.30 -14.61 12.77
N GLU A 32 15.56 -13.69 13.71
CA GLU A 32 14.58 -12.70 14.16
C GLU A 32 14.20 -11.72 13.03
N TRP A 33 15.16 -11.27 12.24
CA TRP A 33 14.92 -10.44 11.07
C TRP A 33 14.03 -11.16 10.05
N TRP A 34 14.30 -12.44 9.76
CA TRP A 34 13.51 -13.25 8.83
C TRP A 34 12.10 -13.53 9.38
N LYS A 35 11.97 -13.85 10.67
CA LYS A 35 10.70 -14.08 11.37
C LYS A 35 9.82 -12.82 11.37
N ASN A 36 10.41 -11.64 11.62
CA ASN A 36 9.70 -10.36 11.65
C ASN A 36 9.26 -9.88 10.26
N ARG A 37 9.87 -10.39 9.20
CA ARG A 37 9.45 -10.11 7.81
C ARG A 37 8.27 -10.94 7.35
N ARG A 38 7.92 -12.03 8.04
CA ARG A 38 6.78 -12.87 7.67
C ARG A 38 5.50 -12.31 8.25
N SER A 39 4.56 -11.95 7.38
CA SER A 39 3.20 -11.62 7.82
C SER A 39 2.50 -12.88 8.32
N ARG A 40 1.98 -12.81 9.54
CA ARG A 40 1.14 -13.89 10.08
C ARG A 40 -0.29 -13.68 9.63
N PHE A 41 -0.77 -14.51 8.73
CA PHE A 41 -2.17 -14.49 8.29
C PHE A 41 -3.05 -15.29 9.23
N VAL A 42 -4.10 -14.65 9.72
CA VAL A 42 -5.12 -15.26 10.57
C VAL A 42 -6.49 -15.16 9.89
N ARG A 43 -7.25 -16.24 9.95
CA ARG A 43 -8.59 -16.31 9.37
C ARG A 43 -9.58 -15.47 10.19
N TYR A 44 -10.27 -14.56 9.52
CA TYR A 44 -11.35 -13.73 10.05
C TYR A 44 -12.66 -14.11 9.36
N PRO A 45 -13.46 -15.05 9.91
CA PRO A 45 -14.67 -15.55 9.24
C PRO A 45 -15.69 -14.46 8.91
N ALA A 46 -15.81 -13.44 9.78
CA ALA A 46 -16.74 -12.33 9.54
C ALA A 46 -16.36 -11.48 8.32
N PHE A 47 -15.05 -11.30 8.07
CA PHE A 47 -14.57 -10.66 6.84
C PHE A 47 -14.45 -11.63 5.65
N GLY A 48 -14.62 -12.93 5.87
CA GLY A 48 -14.53 -13.96 4.83
C GLY A 48 -13.12 -14.23 4.29
N ILE A 49 -12.08 -13.61 4.84
CA ILE A 49 -10.69 -13.67 4.38
C ILE A 49 -9.70 -13.95 5.52
N SER A 50 -8.45 -14.21 5.17
CA SER A 50 -7.33 -14.15 6.11
C SER A 50 -6.68 -12.77 6.04
N ILE A 51 -6.34 -12.19 7.20
CA ILE A 51 -5.78 -10.86 7.33
C ILE A 51 -4.38 -10.96 7.93
N PRO A 52 -3.38 -10.19 7.43
CA PRO A 52 -2.05 -10.14 8.00
C PRO A 52 -2.07 -9.37 9.33
N GLU A 53 -1.81 -10.05 10.46
CA GLU A 53 -1.91 -9.47 11.82
C GLU A 53 -0.76 -8.52 12.19
N ASN A 54 0.30 -8.47 11.38
CA ASN A 54 1.46 -7.62 11.64
C ASN A 54 1.17 -6.13 11.39
N TYR A 55 0.05 -5.81 10.75
CA TYR A 55 -0.34 -4.44 10.41
C TYR A 55 -1.50 -4.00 11.28
N LEU A 56 -1.42 -2.76 11.76
CA LEU A 56 -2.40 -2.20 12.70
C LEU A 56 -3.50 -1.38 12.01
N ILE A 57 -3.24 -0.91 10.78
CA ILE A 57 -4.10 0.02 10.07
C ILE A 57 -4.63 -0.68 8.83
N HIS A 58 -5.93 -0.95 8.84
CA HIS A 58 -6.65 -1.66 7.80
C HIS A 58 -7.59 -0.72 7.06
N GLY A 59 -7.75 -0.96 5.78
CA GLY A 59 -8.67 -0.23 4.92
C GLY A 59 -9.25 -1.10 3.83
N ILE A 60 -10.07 -0.48 3.03
CA ILE A 60 -10.67 -1.09 1.83
C ILE A 60 -10.52 -0.13 0.65
N ASP A 61 -10.74 -0.63 -0.56
CA ASP A 61 -10.97 0.24 -1.70
C ASP A 61 -12.28 -0.13 -2.40
N VAL A 62 -12.91 0.88 -2.99
CA VAL A 62 -14.27 0.78 -3.54
C VAL A 62 -14.42 1.60 -4.81
N SER A 63 -15.39 1.19 -5.63
CA SER A 63 -15.82 1.89 -6.83
C SER A 63 -17.35 1.76 -7.00
N LYS A 64 -17.84 2.10 -8.17
CA LYS A 64 -19.25 1.85 -8.55
C LYS A 64 -19.71 0.40 -8.35
N TYR A 65 -18.79 -0.56 -8.36
CA TYR A 65 -19.12 -1.98 -8.21
C TYR A 65 -19.67 -2.33 -6.83
N GLN A 66 -19.30 -1.57 -5.79
CA GLN A 66 -19.84 -1.72 -4.44
C GLN A 66 -21.22 -1.03 -4.27
N GLN A 67 -21.68 -0.31 -5.29
CA GLN A 67 -22.99 0.34 -5.33
C GLN A 67 -23.27 1.22 -4.09
N ASN A 68 -24.41 0.98 -3.43
CA ASN A 68 -24.81 1.74 -2.23
C ASN A 68 -24.17 1.16 -0.99
N ILE A 69 -23.28 1.92 -0.36
CA ILE A 69 -22.54 1.55 0.85
C ILE A 69 -23.18 2.25 2.07
N SER A 70 -23.42 1.50 3.14
CA SER A 70 -23.70 2.05 4.47
C SER A 70 -22.38 2.27 5.20
N TRP A 71 -21.86 3.47 5.12
CA TRP A 71 -20.56 3.83 5.68
C TRP A 71 -20.51 3.77 7.19
N GLU A 72 -21.62 4.01 7.86
CA GLU A 72 -21.79 3.83 9.30
C GLU A 72 -21.55 2.36 9.68
N SER A 73 -22.19 1.42 8.98
CA SER A 73 -22.01 -0.02 9.21
C SER A 73 -20.59 -0.49 8.90
N VAL A 74 -19.93 0.10 7.87
CA VAL A 74 -18.52 -0.16 7.56
C VAL A 74 -17.64 0.26 8.73
N LYS A 75 -17.82 1.48 9.24
CA LYS A 75 -17.01 2.05 10.32
C LYS A 75 -17.19 1.34 11.65
N GLU A 76 -18.42 0.93 11.95
CA GLU A 76 -18.75 0.24 13.20
C GLU A 76 -18.27 -1.22 13.21
N MET A 77 -18.05 -1.83 12.04
CA MET A 77 -17.62 -3.22 11.97
C MET A 77 -16.23 -3.39 12.57
N LYS A 78 -16.20 -4.03 13.75
CA LYS A 78 -14.98 -4.39 14.45
C LYS A 78 -14.99 -5.88 14.74
N VAL A 79 -13.93 -6.57 14.33
CA VAL A 79 -13.76 -8.01 14.56
C VAL A 79 -12.41 -8.22 15.22
N ARG A 80 -12.42 -8.62 16.49
CA ARG A 80 -11.22 -8.71 17.33
C ARG A 80 -10.47 -7.36 17.36
N ASN A 81 -9.24 -7.33 16.85
CA ASN A 81 -8.37 -6.15 16.78
C ASN A 81 -8.46 -5.40 15.42
N VAL A 82 -9.24 -5.90 14.47
CA VAL A 82 -9.37 -5.28 13.14
C VAL A 82 -10.61 -4.41 13.08
N GLN A 83 -10.41 -3.15 12.77
CA GLN A 83 -11.42 -2.16 12.41
C GLN A 83 -10.90 -1.37 11.21
N LEU A 84 -11.78 -1.06 10.25
CA LEU A 84 -11.39 -0.30 9.07
C LEU A 84 -11.20 1.17 9.42
N GLY A 85 -10.01 1.70 9.11
CA GLY A 85 -9.62 3.07 9.40
C GLY A 85 -9.64 3.98 8.17
N PHE A 86 -9.38 3.44 6.99
CA PHE A 86 -9.29 4.21 5.75
C PHE A 86 -9.99 3.54 4.57
N VAL A 87 -10.22 4.33 3.51
CA VAL A 87 -10.78 3.85 2.25
C VAL A 87 -10.18 4.61 1.07
N PHE A 88 -9.86 3.90 0.00
CA PHE A 88 -9.62 4.49 -1.31
C PHE A 88 -10.89 4.38 -2.16
N ILE A 89 -11.28 5.45 -2.85
CA ILE A 89 -12.54 5.55 -3.60
C ILE A 89 -12.22 5.93 -5.04
N LYS A 90 -12.70 5.13 -6.02
CA LYS A 90 -12.55 5.48 -7.44
C LYS A 90 -13.22 6.81 -7.72
N ALA A 91 -12.48 7.76 -8.28
CA ALA A 91 -13.01 9.05 -8.68
C ALA A 91 -13.21 9.13 -10.20
N THR A 92 -12.16 8.79 -10.96
CA THR A 92 -12.15 9.00 -12.41
C THR A 92 -11.43 7.86 -13.13
N GLU A 93 -11.61 7.81 -14.45
CA GLU A 93 -10.96 6.89 -15.36
C GLU A 93 -10.70 7.54 -16.71
N GLY A 94 -9.47 7.48 -17.22
CA GLY A 94 -9.13 8.09 -18.49
C GLY A 94 -9.42 9.60 -18.50
N ILE A 95 -9.66 10.15 -19.66
CA ILE A 95 -9.72 11.60 -19.87
C ILE A 95 -11.09 12.24 -19.56
N VAL A 96 -12.18 11.44 -19.43
CA VAL A 96 -13.54 12.01 -19.26
C VAL A 96 -14.44 11.21 -18.31
N ASN A 97 -14.11 9.96 -18.00
CA ASN A 97 -15.02 9.13 -17.20
C ASN A 97 -14.88 9.44 -15.71
N THR A 98 -16.03 9.50 -15.05
CA THR A 98 -16.14 9.66 -13.59
C THR A 98 -16.90 8.48 -13.00
N ASP A 99 -16.51 8.06 -11.78
CA ASP A 99 -17.26 7.03 -11.08
C ASP A 99 -18.58 7.60 -10.56
N PRO A 100 -19.74 7.04 -10.93
CA PRO A 100 -21.05 7.58 -10.57
C PRO A 100 -21.35 7.56 -9.08
N GLN A 101 -20.62 6.73 -8.30
CA GLN A 101 -20.76 6.65 -6.85
C GLN A 101 -19.75 7.54 -6.10
N PHE A 102 -18.79 8.16 -6.80
CA PHE A 102 -17.71 8.91 -6.16
C PHE A 102 -18.21 9.98 -5.20
N LYS A 103 -18.99 10.94 -5.69
CA LYS A 103 -19.46 12.09 -4.89
C LYS A 103 -20.21 11.64 -3.63
N ARG A 104 -21.07 10.61 -3.77
CA ARG A 104 -21.79 10.04 -2.65
C ARG A 104 -20.84 9.37 -1.64
N ASN A 105 -19.99 8.49 -2.11
CA ASN A 105 -19.05 7.76 -1.26
C ASN A 105 -18.04 8.70 -0.62
N TRP A 106 -17.53 9.70 -1.35
CA TRP A 106 -16.61 10.72 -0.85
C TRP A 106 -17.19 11.49 0.34
N LYS A 107 -18.44 11.96 0.20
CA LYS A 107 -19.13 12.67 1.28
C LYS A 107 -19.44 11.76 2.46
N LYS A 108 -20.01 10.58 2.20
CA LYS A 108 -20.53 9.69 3.23
C LYS A 108 -19.43 8.99 4.04
N SER A 109 -18.32 8.62 3.43
CA SER A 109 -17.18 8.03 4.15
C SER A 109 -16.60 9.01 5.16
N LYS A 110 -16.44 10.29 4.79
CA LYS A 110 -15.99 11.34 5.72
C LYS A 110 -16.99 11.55 6.86
N GLN A 111 -18.29 11.61 6.56
CA GLN A 111 -19.32 11.75 7.59
C GLN A 111 -19.32 10.60 8.61
N ALA A 112 -18.99 9.38 8.18
CA ALA A 112 -18.82 8.22 9.05
C ALA A 112 -17.47 8.17 9.80
N GLY A 113 -16.58 9.15 9.57
CA GLY A 113 -15.27 9.23 10.23
C GLY A 113 -14.23 8.28 9.65
N MET A 114 -14.36 7.91 8.36
CA MET A 114 -13.29 7.22 7.62
C MET A 114 -12.28 8.22 7.10
N ILE A 115 -10.98 7.86 7.19
CA ILE A 115 -9.94 8.54 6.42
C ILE A 115 -10.09 8.09 4.98
N ARG A 116 -10.20 9.02 4.05
CA ARG A 116 -10.51 8.73 2.65
C ARG A 116 -9.39 9.17 1.72
N GLY A 117 -9.23 8.47 0.62
CA GLY A 117 -8.38 8.82 -0.51
C GLY A 117 -9.13 8.61 -1.82
N ALA A 118 -8.74 9.31 -2.86
CA ALA A 118 -9.33 9.17 -4.19
C ALA A 118 -8.34 8.54 -5.15
N TYR A 119 -8.80 7.66 -6.05
CA TYR A 119 -7.96 7.11 -7.08
C TYR A 119 -8.49 7.34 -8.49
N HIS A 120 -7.55 7.48 -9.42
CA HIS A 120 -7.75 7.58 -10.85
C HIS A 120 -7.33 6.29 -11.54
N PHE A 121 -8.21 5.66 -12.29
CA PHE A 121 -7.88 4.49 -13.11
C PHE A 121 -7.23 4.96 -14.43
N PHE A 122 -5.95 4.65 -14.57
CA PHE A 122 -5.09 5.17 -15.63
C PHE A 122 -5.19 4.33 -16.92
N LEU A 123 -5.43 4.99 -18.04
CA LEU A 123 -5.44 4.40 -19.36
C LEU A 123 -4.13 4.75 -20.09
N SER A 124 -3.20 3.80 -20.18
CA SER A 124 -1.86 4.01 -20.75
C SER A 124 -1.85 4.47 -22.21
N THR A 125 -2.99 4.37 -22.91
CA THR A 125 -3.18 4.84 -24.30
C THR A 125 -3.64 6.30 -24.41
N LYS A 126 -3.84 6.98 -23.28
CA LYS A 126 -4.36 8.34 -23.19
C LYS A 126 -3.32 9.30 -22.65
N ASP A 127 -3.42 10.56 -23.02
CA ASP A 127 -2.57 11.64 -22.55
C ASP A 127 -2.60 11.75 -21.02
N GLY A 128 -1.44 11.81 -20.40
CA GLY A 128 -1.28 11.82 -18.95
C GLY A 128 -1.82 13.10 -18.31
N ARG A 129 -1.60 14.23 -18.96
CA ARG A 129 -2.08 15.55 -18.50
C ARG A 129 -3.60 15.63 -18.51
N GLU A 130 -4.24 15.23 -19.61
CA GLU A 130 -5.70 15.23 -19.71
C GLU A 130 -6.34 14.32 -18.67
N GLN A 131 -5.72 13.18 -18.36
CA GLN A 131 -6.17 12.30 -17.29
C GLN A 131 -6.03 12.95 -15.89
N ALA A 132 -4.94 13.68 -15.66
CA ALA A 132 -4.75 14.42 -14.40
C ALA A 132 -5.78 15.56 -14.27
N GLU A 133 -6.05 16.29 -15.33
CA GLU A 133 -7.08 17.34 -15.37
C GLU A 133 -8.49 16.80 -15.09
N ASN A 134 -8.82 15.61 -15.64
CA ASN A 134 -10.06 14.90 -15.29
C ASN A 134 -10.15 14.61 -13.79
N PHE A 135 -9.07 14.12 -13.18
CA PHE A 135 -9.01 13.84 -11.75
C PHE A 135 -9.17 15.12 -10.93
N ILE A 136 -8.43 16.17 -11.23
CA ILE A 136 -8.48 17.48 -10.57
C ILE A 136 -9.89 18.08 -10.62
N SER A 137 -10.58 17.95 -11.76
CA SER A 137 -11.94 18.47 -11.92
C SER A 137 -12.97 17.84 -10.99
N MET A 138 -12.68 16.63 -10.48
CA MET A 138 -13.62 15.83 -9.69
C MET A 138 -13.27 15.77 -8.21
N VAL A 139 -11.98 15.86 -7.87
CA VAL A 139 -11.48 15.59 -6.52
C VAL A 139 -11.03 16.88 -5.85
N ASP A 140 -11.71 17.23 -4.77
CA ASP A 140 -11.31 18.28 -3.85
C ASP A 140 -10.82 17.62 -2.55
N LEU A 141 -9.51 17.74 -2.28
CA LEU A 141 -8.87 17.16 -1.11
C LEU A 141 -8.92 18.15 0.05
N GLU A 142 -9.16 17.63 1.23
CA GLU A 142 -9.21 18.39 2.46
C GLU A 142 -8.15 17.88 3.45
N GLU A 143 -7.84 18.68 4.46
CA GLU A 143 -6.98 18.27 5.57
C GLU A 143 -7.44 16.92 6.15
N GLY A 144 -6.49 15.98 6.30
CA GLY A 144 -6.74 14.63 6.81
C GLY A 144 -7.17 13.62 5.75
N ASP A 145 -7.37 14.01 4.49
CA ASP A 145 -7.52 13.06 3.38
C ASP A 145 -6.17 12.42 3.03
N LEU A 146 -6.18 11.25 2.39
CA LEU A 146 -4.98 10.59 1.85
C LEU A 146 -4.56 11.30 0.54
N PRO A 147 -3.26 11.23 0.17
CA PRO A 147 -2.79 11.74 -1.12
C PRO A 147 -3.54 11.14 -2.32
N PRO A 148 -3.56 11.85 -3.47
CA PRO A 148 -4.10 11.31 -4.73
C PRO A 148 -3.45 9.98 -5.09
N VAL A 149 -4.22 9.10 -5.72
CA VAL A 149 -3.72 7.79 -6.19
C VAL A 149 -3.89 7.67 -7.70
N VAL A 150 -2.85 7.20 -8.40
CA VAL A 150 -2.95 6.68 -9.75
C VAL A 150 -2.93 5.16 -9.73
N ASP A 151 -3.96 4.55 -10.30
CA ASP A 151 -4.12 3.12 -10.44
C ASP A 151 -3.71 2.72 -11.87
N ILE A 152 -2.53 2.11 -12.00
CA ILE A 152 -1.97 1.69 -13.29
C ILE A 152 -1.68 0.20 -13.30
N GLU A 153 -2.42 -0.55 -14.12
CA GLU A 153 -2.39 -2.01 -14.13
C GLU A 153 -2.21 -2.62 -15.53
N GLN A 154 -2.45 -1.85 -16.59
CA GLN A 154 -2.50 -2.36 -17.95
C GLN A 154 -1.75 -1.46 -18.92
N THR A 155 -1.05 -2.09 -19.85
CA THR A 155 -0.35 -1.37 -20.93
C THR A 155 -1.26 -0.98 -22.09
N TYR A 156 -2.38 -1.70 -22.28
CA TYR A 156 -3.25 -1.58 -23.45
C TYR A 156 -2.50 -1.63 -24.78
N GLY A 157 -1.37 -2.35 -24.80
CA GLY A 157 -0.55 -2.54 -25.99
C GLY A 157 0.48 -1.43 -26.26
N VAL A 158 0.55 -0.35 -25.48
CA VAL A 158 1.62 0.64 -25.63
C VAL A 158 2.93 0.11 -25.03
N ASN A 159 4.05 0.59 -25.58
CA ASN A 159 5.35 0.23 -25.05
C ASN A 159 5.65 0.96 -23.73
N SER A 160 6.62 0.43 -22.95
CA SER A 160 6.97 0.97 -21.63
C SER A 160 7.43 2.44 -21.68
N ALA A 161 8.05 2.91 -22.76
CA ALA A 161 8.53 4.29 -22.84
C ALA A 161 7.36 5.28 -22.90
N ILE A 162 6.33 4.98 -23.71
CA ILE A 162 5.10 5.78 -23.80
C ILE A 162 4.36 5.73 -22.46
N LEU A 163 4.14 4.52 -21.92
CA LEU A 163 3.47 4.34 -20.65
C LEU A 163 4.11 5.18 -19.53
N LYS A 164 5.43 5.11 -19.43
CA LYS A 164 6.17 5.85 -18.39
C LYS A 164 6.12 7.36 -18.58
N LYS A 165 6.19 7.83 -19.85
CA LYS A 165 6.05 9.24 -20.18
C LYS A 165 4.69 9.77 -19.72
N GLU A 166 3.60 9.11 -20.13
CA GLU A 166 2.25 9.55 -19.79
C GLU A 166 1.97 9.45 -18.27
N LEU A 167 2.46 8.38 -17.62
CA LEU A 167 2.36 8.26 -16.15
C LEU A 167 3.13 9.40 -15.47
N LYS A 168 4.35 9.69 -15.90
CA LYS A 168 5.16 10.76 -15.31
C LYS A 168 4.48 12.13 -15.46
N GLU A 169 3.87 12.38 -16.60
CA GLU A 169 3.13 13.61 -16.84
C GLU A 169 1.92 13.74 -15.91
N TRP A 170 1.14 12.66 -15.72
CA TRP A 170 0.07 12.62 -14.73
C TRP A 170 0.59 12.93 -13.33
N LEU A 171 1.65 12.25 -12.89
CA LEU A 171 2.25 12.41 -11.57
C LEU A 171 2.71 13.85 -11.33
N ASP A 172 3.38 14.47 -12.31
CA ASP A 172 3.88 15.84 -12.22
C ASP A 172 2.75 16.87 -12.11
N VAL A 173 1.69 16.71 -12.90
CA VAL A 173 0.52 17.61 -12.85
C VAL A 173 -0.17 17.52 -11.50
N ILE A 174 -0.38 16.31 -10.99
CA ILE A 174 -1.03 16.08 -9.68
C ILE A 174 -0.16 16.56 -8.52
N GLU A 175 1.15 16.26 -8.54
CA GLU A 175 2.07 16.71 -7.50
C GLU A 175 2.12 18.25 -7.43
N ASN A 176 2.16 18.92 -8.59
CA ASN A 176 2.15 20.37 -8.66
C ASN A 176 0.83 20.99 -8.17
N TYR A 177 -0.31 20.36 -8.48
CA TYR A 177 -1.62 20.91 -8.12
C TYR A 177 -1.94 20.76 -6.64
N TYR A 178 -1.71 19.56 -6.07
CA TYR A 178 -2.04 19.27 -4.67
C TYR A 178 -0.86 19.50 -3.72
N ASN A 179 0.32 19.84 -4.22
CA ASN A 179 1.56 20.02 -3.46
C ASN A 179 1.91 18.81 -2.58
N VAL A 180 1.62 17.60 -3.06
CA VAL A 180 1.91 16.34 -2.39
C VAL A 180 2.24 15.28 -3.42
N LYS A 181 3.18 14.38 -3.10
CA LYS A 181 3.48 13.24 -3.97
C LYS A 181 2.30 12.28 -4.04
N PRO A 182 1.75 12.01 -5.22
CA PRO A 182 0.71 11.02 -5.38
C PRO A 182 1.22 9.60 -5.13
N ILE A 183 0.31 8.71 -4.74
CA ILE A 183 0.57 7.30 -4.53
C ILE A 183 0.40 6.58 -5.87
N ILE A 184 1.31 5.66 -6.19
CA ILE A 184 1.15 4.74 -7.32
C ILE A 184 0.56 3.43 -6.81
N TYR A 185 -0.64 3.06 -7.29
CA TYR A 185 -1.16 1.72 -7.13
C TYR A 185 -0.88 0.89 -8.37
N THR A 186 -0.39 -0.32 -8.15
CA THR A 186 -0.14 -1.30 -9.21
C THR A 186 0.15 -2.68 -8.65
N SER A 187 0.06 -3.72 -9.48
CA SER A 187 0.53 -5.05 -9.09
C SER A 187 2.05 -5.12 -9.03
N VAL A 188 2.58 -5.97 -8.14
CA VAL A 188 4.03 -6.23 -8.02
C VAL A 188 4.65 -6.63 -9.36
N SER A 189 3.96 -7.47 -10.14
CA SER A 189 4.43 -7.92 -11.45
C SER A 189 4.46 -6.79 -12.49
N PHE A 190 3.46 -5.92 -12.50
CA PHE A 190 3.40 -4.79 -13.41
C PHE A 190 4.49 -3.77 -13.08
N TYR A 191 4.68 -3.45 -11.79
CA TYR A 191 5.75 -2.56 -11.35
C TYR A 191 7.12 -3.04 -11.84
N SER A 192 7.45 -4.30 -11.56
CA SER A 192 8.75 -4.87 -11.89
C SER A 192 9.01 -4.94 -13.40
N ARG A 193 7.96 -5.16 -14.20
CA ARG A 193 8.08 -5.31 -15.65
C ARG A 193 8.07 -3.99 -16.41
N TYR A 194 7.25 -3.03 -15.99
CA TYR A 194 6.95 -1.84 -16.80
C TYR A 194 7.36 -0.52 -16.18
N LEU A 195 7.34 -0.38 -14.84
CA LEU A 195 7.67 0.89 -14.19
C LEU A 195 9.14 1.01 -13.82
N GLY A 196 9.60 0.21 -12.86
CA GLY A 196 11.01 0.18 -12.45
C GLY A 196 11.42 1.33 -11.53
N LYS A 197 12.76 1.47 -11.35
CA LYS A 197 13.35 2.30 -10.29
C LYS A 197 13.11 3.80 -10.42
N GLU A 198 12.78 4.31 -11.59
CA GLU A 198 12.53 5.73 -11.82
C GLU A 198 11.32 6.27 -11.03
N PHE A 199 10.39 5.39 -10.64
CA PHE A 199 9.24 5.73 -9.83
C PHE A 199 9.41 5.45 -8.32
N ASN A 200 10.64 5.09 -7.88
CA ASN A 200 10.88 4.74 -6.47
C ASN A 200 10.70 5.91 -5.49
N SER A 201 10.70 7.15 -5.97
CA SER A 201 10.49 8.33 -5.14
C SER A 201 9.03 8.58 -4.78
N TYR A 202 8.09 7.90 -5.42
CA TYR A 202 6.66 7.97 -5.13
C TYR A 202 6.24 6.90 -4.13
N PRO A 203 5.30 7.18 -3.21
CA PRO A 203 4.70 6.15 -2.36
C PRO A 203 4.07 5.04 -3.21
N LEU A 204 4.12 3.81 -2.71
CA LEU A 204 3.60 2.65 -3.43
C LEU A 204 2.46 1.97 -2.67
N TRP A 205 1.35 1.77 -3.35
CA TRP A 205 0.30 0.85 -2.95
C TRP A 205 0.38 -0.41 -3.84
N ALA A 206 0.94 -1.49 -3.28
CA ALA A 206 1.22 -2.71 -4.02
C ALA A 206 0.03 -3.69 -3.95
N ALA A 207 -0.47 -4.14 -5.08
CA ALA A 207 -1.39 -5.27 -5.15
C ALA A 207 -0.60 -6.59 -5.25
N HIS A 208 -0.84 -7.49 -4.30
CA HIS A 208 -0.23 -8.82 -4.30
C HIS A 208 -1.11 -9.81 -3.52
N TYR A 209 -2.01 -10.46 -4.23
CA TYR A 209 -2.97 -11.40 -3.66
C TYR A 209 -2.34 -12.77 -3.39
N TYR A 210 -2.98 -13.55 -2.52
CA TYR A 210 -2.60 -14.93 -2.17
C TYR A 210 -1.14 -15.06 -1.71
N GLN A 211 -0.54 -13.96 -1.28
CA GLN A 211 0.80 -13.95 -0.73
C GLN A 211 0.73 -14.14 0.78
N TYR A 212 1.39 -15.19 1.29
CA TYR A 212 1.43 -15.52 2.72
C TYR A 212 2.55 -14.82 3.49
N ASP A 213 3.21 -13.86 2.83
CA ASP A 213 4.30 -13.07 3.38
C ASP A 213 4.07 -11.59 3.08
N VAL A 214 5.09 -10.81 2.82
CA VAL A 214 5.01 -9.42 2.36
C VAL A 214 4.98 -9.35 0.83
N PRO A 215 4.56 -8.23 0.22
CA PRO A 215 4.70 -8.04 -1.23
C PRO A 215 6.13 -8.30 -1.70
N ARG A 216 6.30 -9.14 -2.71
CA ARG A 216 7.61 -9.54 -3.26
C ARG A 216 8.12 -8.49 -4.24
N ILE A 217 8.38 -7.29 -3.77
CA ILE A 217 8.89 -6.18 -4.55
C ILE A 217 10.21 -5.66 -3.96
N ASP A 218 11.17 -5.33 -4.82
CA ASP A 218 12.50 -4.84 -4.42
C ASP A 218 12.51 -3.32 -4.20
N ARG A 219 11.58 -2.85 -3.37
CA ARG A 219 11.52 -1.48 -2.86
C ARG A 219 10.58 -1.38 -1.66
N ASN A 220 10.61 -0.27 -0.94
CA ASN A 220 9.62 0.03 0.08
C ASN A 220 8.24 0.25 -0.57
N TRP A 221 7.22 -0.14 0.18
CA TRP A 221 5.82 0.07 -0.14
C TRP A 221 5.09 0.59 1.10
N ASP A 222 4.04 1.37 0.88
CA ASP A 222 3.30 2.06 1.93
C ASP A 222 1.96 1.37 2.22
N PHE A 223 1.30 0.90 1.17
CA PHE A 223 0.04 0.16 1.26
C PHE A 223 0.14 -1.17 0.54
N TRP A 224 -0.60 -2.15 1.03
CA TRP A 224 -0.71 -3.46 0.42
C TRP A 224 -2.16 -3.90 0.30
N GLN A 225 -2.63 -4.08 -0.94
CA GLN A 225 -3.88 -4.74 -1.24
C GLN A 225 -3.62 -6.25 -1.27
N HIS A 226 -4.10 -6.93 -0.23
CA HIS A 226 -3.77 -8.34 0.01
C HIS A 226 -4.91 -9.30 -0.30
N SER A 227 -6.13 -8.82 -0.53
CA SER A 227 -7.29 -9.65 -0.88
C SER A 227 -8.35 -8.84 -1.63
N GLU A 228 -8.99 -9.46 -2.61
CA GLU A 228 -10.13 -8.94 -3.39
C GLU A 228 -11.46 -9.65 -3.02
N GLU A 229 -11.44 -10.49 -1.96
CA GLU A 229 -12.52 -11.40 -1.62
C GLU A 229 -13.23 -11.03 -0.30
N GLY A 230 -12.92 -9.87 0.26
CA GLY A 230 -13.40 -9.46 1.57
C GLY A 230 -14.89 -9.17 1.63
N ARG A 231 -15.46 -9.31 2.82
CA ARG A 231 -16.85 -8.94 3.13
C ARG A 231 -16.87 -7.95 4.27
N VAL A 232 -17.68 -6.91 4.14
CA VAL A 232 -17.80 -5.85 5.14
C VAL A 232 -19.28 -5.53 5.35
N ASN A 233 -19.69 -5.33 6.59
CA ASN A 233 -21.04 -4.88 6.89
C ASN A 233 -21.32 -3.55 6.18
N GLY A 234 -22.48 -3.45 5.54
CA GLY A 234 -22.84 -2.26 4.77
C GLY A 234 -22.41 -2.29 3.30
N ILE A 235 -21.71 -3.34 2.85
CA ILE A 235 -21.35 -3.60 1.46
C ILE A 235 -21.90 -4.97 1.05
N LEU A 236 -22.67 -5.02 -0.04
CA LEU A 236 -23.30 -6.28 -0.48
C LEU A 236 -22.38 -7.14 -1.33
N SER A 237 -21.48 -6.54 -2.11
CA SER A 237 -20.51 -7.22 -2.96
C SER A 237 -19.22 -7.52 -2.18
N LYS A 238 -18.30 -8.27 -2.80
CA LYS A 238 -16.92 -8.37 -2.33
C LYS A 238 -16.24 -7.01 -2.39
N VAL A 239 -15.22 -6.85 -1.55
CA VAL A 239 -14.44 -5.62 -1.45
C VAL A 239 -12.98 -5.94 -1.20
N ASP A 240 -12.12 -5.11 -1.74
CA ASP A 240 -10.68 -5.23 -1.64
C ASP A 240 -10.19 -4.77 -0.27
N PHE A 241 -9.30 -5.58 0.34
CA PHE A 241 -8.75 -5.31 1.66
C PHE A 241 -7.29 -4.88 1.59
N ASN A 242 -7.00 -3.82 2.33
CA ASN A 242 -5.73 -3.14 2.36
C ASN A 242 -5.17 -3.03 3.77
N VAL A 243 -3.85 -2.97 3.87
CA VAL A 243 -3.13 -2.58 5.08
C VAL A 243 -2.14 -1.46 4.78
N PHE A 244 -1.87 -0.63 5.79
CA PHE A 244 -0.78 0.34 5.76
C PHE A 244 0.46 -0.24 6.43
N ASN A 245 1.63 -0.02 5.83
CA ASN A 245 2.93 -0.51 6.31
C ASN A 245 3.60 0.50 7.24
N GLY A 246 3.01 0.71 8.39
CA GLY A 246 3.55 1.64 9.38
C GLY A 246 2.69 1.74 10.62
N ASP A 247 3.11 2.56 11.54
CA ASP A 247 2.35 2.89 12.75
C ASP A 247 1.39 4.08 12.54
N SER A 248 0.66 4.44 13.60
CA SER A 248 -0.31 5.52 13.56
C SER A 248 0.31 6.91 13.38
N LEU A 249 1.57 7.11 13.77
CA LEU A 249 2.26 8.38 13.56
C LEU A 249 2.68 8.51 12.10
N GLN A 250 3.25 7.45 11.53
CA GLN A 250 3.60 7.37 10.13
C GLN A 250 2.37 7.51 9.22
N PHE A 251 1.25 6.88 9.58
CA PHE A 251 0.01 7.04 8.83
C PHE A 251 -0.52 8.48 8.84
N ARG A 252 -0.45 9.15 9.98
CA ARG A 252 -0.87 10.56 10.06
C ARG A 252 0.06 11.49 9.29
N SER A 253 1.35 11.19 9.21
CA SER A 253 2.33 12.03 8.51
C SER A 253 2.17 12.03 6.99
N ILE A 254 1.44 11.07 6.41
CA ILE A 254 1.18 11.03 4.97
C ILE A 254 -0.15 11.69 4.58
N LEU A 255 -0.99 12.06 5.56
CA LEU A 255 -2.27 12.72 5.27
C LEU A 255 -2.03 14.15 4.79
N MET A 256 -2.98 14.66 4.00
CA MET A 256 -2.97 16.05 3.55
C MET A 256 -2.88 17.00 4.74
N ALA A 257 -1.87 17.85 4.72
CA ALA A 257 -1.73 18.96 5.67
C ALA A 257 -2.66 20.12 5.30
N LYS A 258 -2.80 21.05 6.26
CA LYS A 258 -3.58 22.26 6.09
C LYS A 258 -2.93 23.25 5.13
#